data_97477a2a17ce96a28b4f620eb153e35d
#
_entry.id   97477a2a17ce96a28b4f620eb153e35d
#
_cell.length_a   1.000
_cell.length_b   1.000
_cell.length_c   1.000
_cell.angle_alpha   90.00
_cell.angle_beta   90.00
_cell.angle_gamma   90.00
#
_symmetry.space_group_name_H-M   'P 1'
#
loop_
_entity.id
_entity.type
_entity.pdbx_description
1 polymer ?
#
loop_
_entity_poly.entity_id
_entity_poly.type
_entity_poly.pdbx_seq_one_letter_code
_entity_poly.pdbx_strand_id
1 'polypeptide(L)'
;MRGRGCWRTALPAGVVALLAIALTGAGVSPVLFPATAAADPTTPSAPAAPGSTTVDALATAVVEAQATAEAESAAEVAASAEAVASAVGAVDAIADEAGVWVGVAVLDRVTGEIAVGAEGAKPIAAASLTKLYTVVDVLTRAAAGQIALTDADQRLVLRALTASDDGAMNALWSRFGGSATVAGAVAVAGLRDSRPPSDPSQWGEAVVSARDLVALYDYVLTQMKPTDRDLVMGALTASPDVAADGFHQDFGLLAPPRRPDVAAKQGWMWWGPTFYLHSAGTLGPDGRYVVAIESTSRSSAVGRATVNRAAAAATLALR
;
A
#
# COMPACT_ATOMS: atom_id res chain seq x y z
N MET A 1 19.88 14.41 -31.55
CA MET A 1 20.04 15.60 -30.70
C MET A 1 19.44 15.32 -29.36
N ARG A 2 20.20 15.57 -28.32
CA ARG A 2 19.98 15.12 -26.94
C ARG A 2 18.95 16.04 -26.24
N GLY A 3 18.05 15.45 -25.42
CA GLY A 3 17.27 16.17 -24.42
C GLY A 3 17.08 15.27 -23.20
N ARG A 4 18.00 15.35 -22.22
CA ARG A 4 17.86 14.73 -20.91
C ARG A 4 16.93 15.61 -20.06
N GLY A 5 15.72 15.18 -19.83
CA GLY A 5 14.80 15.76 -18.85
C GLY A 5 15.10 15.20 -17.47
N CYS A 6 15.68 16.03 -16.62
CA CYS A 6 15.94 15.72 -15.21
C CYS A 6 14.63 15.89 -14.44
N TRP A 7 14.02 14.80 -13.98
CA TRP A 7 12.86 14.84 -13.11
C TRP A 7 13.33 14.91 -11.66
N ARG A 8 13.16 16.07 -11.06
CA ARG A 8 13.30 16.24 -9.61
C ARG A 8 12.07 15.63 -8.95
N THR A 9 12.25 14.54 -8.22
CA THR A 9 11.28 14.00 -7.26
C THR A 9 11.15 15.00 -6.11
N ALA A 10 9.95 15.57 -5.95
CA ALA A 10 9.60 16.34 -4.77
C ALA A 10 9.28 15.36 -3.63
N LEU A 11 10.06 15.40 -2.58
CA LEU A 11 9.76 14.74 -1.30
C LEU A 11 8.52 15.39 -0.67
N PRO A 12 7.59 14.63 -0.08
CA PRO A 12 6.54 15.21 0.73
C PRO A 12 7.17 15.80 2.00
N ALA A 13 6.96 17.09 2.21
CA ALA A 13 7.36 17.79 3.42
C ALA A 13 6.59 17.19 4.61
N GLY A 14 7.29 16.46 5.47
CA GLY A 14 6.79 16.06 6.76
C GLY A 14 6.40 17.30 7.57
N VAL A 15 5.14 17.37 7.99
CA VAL A 15 4.64 18.43 8.87
C VAL A 15 5.22 18.21 10.25
N VAL A 16 6.32 18.89 10.55
CA VAL A 16 6.83 19.04 11.91
C VAL A 16 5.93 20.05 12.61
N ALA A 17 5.03 19.59 13.45
CA ALA A 17 4.26 20.45 14.35
C ALA A 17 5.19 20.96 15.44
N LEU A 18 5.74 22.17 15.25
CA LEU A 18 6.40 22.93 16.30
C LEU A 18 5.35 23.37 17.33
N LEU A 19 5.36 22.73 18.50
CA LEU A 19 4.60 23.16 19.66
C LEU A 19 5.28 24.42 20.24
N ALA A 20 4.92 25.60 19.73
CA ALA A 20 5.30 26.88 20.33
C ALA A 20 4.42 27.10 21.56
N ILE A 21 4.97 26.88 22.74
CA ILE A 21 4.34 27.33 24.00
C ILE A 21 4.48 28.84 24.07
N ALA A 22 3.43 29.55 23.66
CA ALA A 22 3.32 30.99 23.88
C ALA A 22 2.92 31.22 25.33
N LEU A 23 3.85 31.70 26.13
CA LEU A 23 3.57 32.33 27.44
C LEU A 23 2.91 33.69 27.18
N THR A 24 1.59 33.71 27.15
CA THR A 24 0.82 34.96 27.17
C THR A 24 0.84 35.52 28.60
N GLY A 25 1.64 36.56 28.79
CA GLY A 25 1.58 37.37 29.98
C GLY A 25 0.25 38.10 30.10
N ALA A 26 -0.48 37.79 31.14
CA ALA A 26 -1.71 38.50 31.47
C ALA A 26 -1.36 39.96 31.86
N GLY A 27 -1.89 40.92 31.10
CA GLY A 27 -1.80 42.33 31.38
C GLY A 27 -2.55 42.67 32.67
N VAL A 28 -1.84 43.24 33.64
CA VAL A 28 -2.42 43.86 34.84
C VAL A 28 -2.38 45.35 34.65
N SER A 29 -3.54 46.00 34.65
CA SER A 29 -3.73 47.44 34.59
C SER A 29 -3.15 48.12 35.85
N PRO A 30 -2.53 49.30 35.72
CA PRO A 30 -2.00 50.00 36.87
C PRO A 30 -3.10 50.72 37.64
N VAL A 31 -3.21 50.39 38.93
CA VAL A 31 -3.95 51.18 39.90
C VAL A 31 -3.03 52.24 40.49
N LEU A 32 -3.37 53.52 40.29
CA LEU A 32 -2.67 54.66 40.88
C LEU A 32 -2.96 54.71 42.36
N PHE A 33 -1.90 54.72 43.21
CA PHE A 33 -1.94 55.17 44.59
C PHE A 33 -0.87 56.27 44.85
N PRO A 34 -1.14 57.23 45.75
CA PRO A 34 -0.33 58.44 45.90
C PRO A 34 0.96 58.23 46.69
N ALA A 35 1.95 59.04 46.36
CA ALA A 35 3.29 59.08 46.93
C ALA A 35 3.28 59.53 48.38
N THR A 36 4.03 58.84 49.25
CA THR A 36 4.61 59.37 50.48
C THR A 36 5.99 58.79 50.70
N ALA A 37 6.95 59.73 50.75
CA ALA A 37 8.21 59.88 51.44
C ALA A 37 9.12 58.66 51.72
N ALA A 38 10.29 58.74 51.13
CA ALA A 38 11.68 58.53 51.59
C ALA A 38 11.96 57.57 52.77
N ALA A 39 12.73 56.51 52.49
CA ALA A 39 13.73 55.91 53.36
C ALA A 39 14.82 55.20 52.50
N ASP A 40 16.04 55.23 52.95
CA ASP A 40 17.37 54.96 52.44
C ASP A 40 17.57 53.58 51.70
N PRO A 41 18.56 53.48 50.83
CA PRO A 41 18.75 52.33 49.98
C PRO A 41 19.66 51.29 50.62
N THR A 42 19.11 50.14 50.98
CA THR A 42 19.87 48.88 51.05
C THR A 42 19.42 48.01 49.89
N THR A 43 20.25 47.98 48.88
CA THR A 43 20.04 47.13 47.63
C THR A 43 20.12 45.68 48.03
N PRO A 44 19.04 44.89 47.93
CA PRO A 44 19.18 43.43 47.86
C PRO A 44 19.67 43.03 46.47
N SER A 45 20.82 42.33 46.46
CA SER A 45 21.37 41.69 45.26
C SER A 45 20.29 40.80 44.62
N ALA A 46 19.97 41.10 43.38
CA ALA A 46 19.08 40.26 42.58
C ALA A 46 19.66 38.84 42.44
N PRO A 47 18.86 37.77 42.59
CA PRO A 47 19.36 36.44 42.33
C PRO A 47 19.79 36.36 40.85
N ALA A 48 21.00 35.85 40.62
CA ALA A 48 21.53 35.62 39.30
C ALA A 48 20.54 34.78 38.49
N ALA A 49 20.19 35.24 37.29
CA ALA A 49 19.39 34.47 36.38
C ALA A 49 20.03 33.08 36.14
N PRO A 50 19.28 32.01 36.13
CA PRO A 50 19.83 30.68 35.81
C PRO A 50 20.51 30.74 34.47
N GLY A 51 21.77 30.36 34.44
CA GLY A 51 22.68 30.66 33.37
C GLY A 51 22.28 30.07 32.01
N SER A 52 22.65 30.78 30.98
CA SER A 52 22.67 30.46 29.55
C SER A 52 23.13 29.02 29.21
N THR A 53 23.98 28.44 30.06
CA THR A 53 24.52 27.07 29.92
C THR A 53 23.49 25.93 29.89
N THR A 54 22.35 26.09 30.56
CA THR A 54 21.30 25.03 30.56
C THR A 54 20.48 25.03 29.27
N VAL A 55 20.24 26.19 28.69
CA VAL A 55 19.51 26.34 27.45
C VAL A 55 20.35 25.83 26.26
N ASP A 56 21.64 26.17 26.27
CA ASP A 56 22.57 25.71 25.23
C ASP A 56 22.79 24.19 25.28
N ALA A 57 22.86 23.59 26.48
CA ALA A 57 22.96 22.14 26.64
C ALA A 57 21.69 21.41 26.17
N LEU A 58 20.50 21.97 26.45
CA LEU A 58 19.24 21.42 25.95
C LEU A 58 19.12 21.54 24.40
N ALA A 59 19.54 22.67 23.83
CA ALA A 59 19.54 22.86 22.39
C ALA A 59 20.49 21.88 21.71
N THR A 60 21.69 21.65 22.25
CA THR A 60 22.64 20.64 21.73
C THR A 60 22.06 19.22 21.81
N ALA A 61 21.46 18.86 22.96
CA ALA A 61 20.85 17.52 23.11
C ALA A 61 19.68 17.28 22.14
N VAL A 62 18.87 18.30 21.83
CA VAL A 62 17.79 18.22 20.83
C VAL A 62 18.36 18.01 19.43
N VAL A 63 19.41 18.73 19.07
CA VAL A 63 20.07 18.58 17.75
C VAL A 63 20.70 17.19 17.60
N GLU A 64 21.37 16.70 18.63
CA GLU A 64 21.95 15.35 18.64
C GLU A 64 20.87 14.26 18.55
N ALA A 65 19.77 14.41 19.27
CA ALA A 65 18.65 13.48 19.21
C ALA A 65 17.98 13.48 17.82
N GLN A 66 17.84 14.65 17.20
CA GLN A 66 17.32 14.74 15.82
C GLN A 66 18.27 14.09 14.82
N ALA A 67 19.57 14.35 14.90
CA ALA A 67 20.56 13.75 14.00
C ALA A 67 20.58 12.21 14.15
N THR A 68 20.43 11.69 15.37
CA THR A 68 20.33 10.25 15.62
C THR A 68 19.07 9.66 14.99
N ALA A 69 17.91 10.29 15.18
CA ALA A 69 16.63 9.84 14.62
C ALA A 69 16.63 9.88 13.08
N GLU A 70 17.25 10.91 12.48
CA GLU A 70 17.41 11.00 11.02
C GLU A 70 18.33 9.89 10.49
N ALA A 71 19.42 9.57 11.20
CA ALA A 71 20.32 8.49 10.82
C ALA A 71 19.66 7.11 10.94
N GLU A 72 18.88 6.86 11.99
CA GLU A 72 18.11 5.63 12.18
C GLU A 72 17.05 5.47 11.09
N SER A 73 16.32 6.54 10.77
CA SER A 73 15.33 6.55 9.68
C SER A 73 15.98 6.26 8.31
N ALA A 74 17.13 6.89 8.02
CA ALA A 74 17.86 6.64 6.80
C ALA A 74 18.36 5.19 6.70
N ALA A 75 18.81 4.61 7.82
CA ALA A 75 19.24 3.22 7.89
C ALA A 75 18.05 2.25 7.67
N GLU A 76 16.87 2.55 8.22
CA GLU A 76 15.66 1.76 7.99
C GLU A 76 15.24 1.79 6.51
N VAL A 77 15.24 2.96 5.87
CA VAL A 77 14.94 3.11 4.44
C VAL A 77 15.92 2.31 3.59
N ALA A 78 17.21 2.39 3.88
CA ALA A 78 18.23 1.63 3.15
C ALA A 78 18.06 0.10 3.31
N ALA A 79 17.81 -0.38 4.52
CA ALA A 79 17.54 -1.78 4.79
C ALA A 79 16.26 -2.27 4.09
N SER A 80 15.23 -1.46 4.07
CA SER A 80 13.98 -1.74 3.36
C SER A 80 14.21 -1.83 1.85
N ALA A 81 14.94 -0.87 1.26
CA ALA A 81 15.27 -0.89 -0.16
C ALA A 81 16.01 -2.17 -0.56
N GLU A 82 16.97 -2.61 0.26
CA GLU A 82 17.69 -3.88 0.05
C GLU A 82 16.76 -5.10 0.17
N ALA A 83 15.87 -5.12 1.16
CA ALA A 83 14.93 -6.22 1.37
C ALA A 83 13.95 -6.37 0.21
N VAL A 84 13.31 -5.26 -0.26
CA VAL A 84 12.38 -5.32 -1.39
C VAL A 84 13.09 -5.67 -2.70
N ALA A 85 14.31 -5.17 -2.92
CA ALA A 85 15.12 -5.53 -4.08
C ALA A 85 15.54 -7.02 -4.05
N SER A 86 15.94 -7.53 -2.89
CA SER A 86 16.28 -8.94 -2.70
C SER A 86 15.08 -9.86 -2.96
N ALA A 87 13.90 -9.47 -2.47
CA ALA A 87 12.66 -10.22 -2.70
C ALA A 87 12.32 -10.30 -4.19
N VAL A 88 12.42 -9.19 -4.91
CA VAL A 88 12.19 -9.14 -6.36
C VAL A 88 13.24 -9.96 -7.11
N GLY A 89 14.53 -9.80 -6.80
CA GLY A 89 15.62 -10.56 -7.45
C GLY A 89 15.49 -12.08 -7.24
N ALA A 90 15.01 -12.51 -6.06
CA ALA A 90 14.76 -13.93 -5.80
C ALA A 90 13.59 -14.48 -6.64
N VAL A 91 12.56 -13.68 -6.90
CA VAL A 91 11.43 -14.07 -7.78
C VAL A 91 11.88 -14.13 -9.24
N ASP A 92 12.62 -13.12 -9.72
CA ASP A 92 13.15 -13.10 -11.10
C ASP A 92 14.05 -14.31 -11.37
N ALA A 93 14.94 -14.67 -10.42
CA ALA A 93 15.78 -15.86 -10.53
C ALA A 93 14.98 -17.17 -10.62
N ILE A 94 13.88 -17.29 -9.87
CA ILE A 94 12.99 -18.46 -9.95
C ILE A 94 12.25 -18.51 -11.29
N ALA A 95 11.86 -17.36 -11.83
CA ALA A 95 11.22 -17.26 -13.14
C ALA A 95 12.15 -17.73 -14.25
N ASP A 96 13.40 -17.26 -14.22
CA ASP A 96 14.45 -17.64 -15.19
C ASP A 96 14.75 -19.14 -15.13
N GLU A 97 14.94 -19.69 -13.91
CA GLU A 97 15.19 -21.13 -13.71
C GLU A 97 14.05 -21.99 -14.24
N ALA A 98 12.80 -21.55 -14.02
CA ALA A 98 11.62 -22.29 -14.46
C ALA A 98 11.29 -22.09 -15.95
N GLY A 99 11.87 -21.11 -16.62
CA GLY A 99 11.51 -20.70 -17.98
C GLY A 99 10.05 -20.22 -18.07
N VAL A 100 9.56 -19.57 -17.01
CA VAL A 100 8.19 -19.06 -16.88
C VAL A 100 8.21 -17.54 -16.85
N TRP A 101 7.36 -16.90 -17.64
CA TRP A 101 7.19 -15.47 -17.54
C TRP A 101 6.56 -15.09 -16.18
N VAL A 102 7.24 -14.23 -15.43
CA VAL A 102 6.75 -13.73 -14.13
C VAL A 102 6.99 -12.23 -14.04
N GLY A 103 5.93 -11.47 -13.79
CA GLY A 103 5.99 -10.08 -13.35
C GLY A 103 5.89 -10.01 -11.83
N VAL A 104 6.79 -9.26 -11.21
CA VAL A 104 6.79 -9.07 -9.75
C VAL A 104 6.99 -7.63 -9.36
N ALA A 105 6.32 -7.21 -8.28
CA ALA A 105 6.58 -5.95 -7.60
C ALA A 105 6.38 -6.14 -6.09
N VAL A 106 7.18 -5.42 -5.29
CA VAL A 106 7.12 -5.41 -3.83
C VAL A 106 7.20 -3.98 -3.34
N LEU A 107 6.32 -3.61 -2.42
CA LEU A 107 6.29 -2.32 -1.73
C LEU A 107 6.43 -2.54 -0.22
N ASP A 108 7.35 -1.84 0.43
CA ASP A 108 7.33 -1.64 1.88
C ASP A 108 6.54 -0.35 2.18
N ARG A 109 5.39 -0.49 2.80
CA ARG A 109 4.48 0.64 3.11
C ARG A 109 4.96 1.52 4.25
N VAL A 110 5.89 1.06 5.07
CA VAL A 110 6.45 1.85 6.18
C VAL A 110 7.44 2.87 5.65
N THR A 111 8.30 2.47 4.74
CA THR A 111 9.34 3.33 4.17
C THR A 111 8.96 3.95 2.82
N GLY A 112 7.96 3.36 2.12
CA GLY A 112 7.58 3.73 0.77
C GLY A 112 8.50 3.13 -0.31
N GLU A 113 9.50 2.31 0.08
CA GLU A 113 10.41 1.68 -0.86
C GLU A 113 9.70 0.64 -1.73
N ILE A 114 9.93 0.72 -3.04
CA ILE A 114 9.35 -0.19 -4.04
C ILE A 114 10.43 -0.78 -4.93
N ALA A 115 10.36 -2.09 -5.14
CA ALA A 115 11.11 -2.76 -6.19
C ALA A 115 10.16 -3.39 -7.21
N VAL A 116 10.55 -3.32 -8.48
CA VAL A 116 9.79 -3.86 -9.62
C VAL A 116 10.74 -4.73 -10.44
N GLY A 117 10.38 -5.99 -10.64
CA GLY A 117 11.15 -6.94 -11.44
C GLY A 117 11.17 -6.59 -12.93
N ALA A 118 11.98 -7.31 -13.69
CA ALA A 118 12.19 -7.06 -15.13
C ALA A 118 10.88 -7.01 -15.93
N GLU A 119 9.91 -7.83 -15.57
CA GLU A 119 8.61 -7.95 -16.20
C GLU A 119 7.48 -7.27 -15.41
N GLY A 120 7.77 -6.75 -14.21
CA GLY A 120 6.76 -6.29 -13.25
C GLY A 120 5.95 -5.04 -13.65
N ALA A 121 6.41 -4.30 -14.66
CA ALA A 121 5.69 -3.18 -15.26
C ALA A 121 4.98 -3.53 -16.58
N LYS A 122 5.11 -4.77 -17.05
CA LYS A 122 4.45 -5.22 -18.29
C LYS A 122 3.04 -5.70 -18.00
N PRO A 123 2.02 -5.09 -18.62
CA PRO A 123 0.64 -5.45 -18.34
C PRO A 123 0.26 -6.76 -19.04
N ILE A 124 -0.43 -7.64 -18.32
CA ILE A 124 -1.00 -8.88 -18.81
C ILE A 124 -2.46 -9.02 -18.37
N ALA A 125 -3.17 -10.01 -18.91
CA ALA A 125 -4.57 -10.23 -18.56
C ALA A 125 -4.72 -10.61 -17.07
N ALA A 126 -5.60 -9.90 -16.39
CA ALA A 126 -5.74 -9.89 -14.93
C ALA A 126 -6.44 -11.13 -14.34
N ALA A 127 -7.20 -11.86 -15.16
CA ALA A 127 -8.10 -12.89 -14.65
C ALA A 127 -8.97 -12.35 -13.49
N SER A 128 -9.07 -13.10 -12.39
CA SER A 128 -9.86 -12.69 -11.22
C SER A 128 -9.28 -11.52 -10.38
N LEU A 129 -8.10 -10.99 -10.71
CA LEU A 129 -7.62 -9.76 -10.08
C LEU A 129 -8.48 -8.55 -10.48
N THR A 130 -9.15 -8.59 -11.65
CA THR A 130 -10.13 -7.57 -12.07
C THR A 130 -11.24 -7.33 -11.02
N LYS A 131 -11.57 -8.35 -10.22
CA LYS A 131 -12.58 -8.24 -9.16
C LYS A 131 -12.18 -7.22 -8.10
N LEU A 132 -10.87 -7.12 -7.77
CA LEU A 132 -10.39 -6.10 -6.84
C LEU A 132 -10.54 -4.69 -7.43
N TYR A 133 -10.20 -4.48 -8.70
CA TYR A 133 -10.40 -3.20 -9.40
C TYR A 133 -11.87 -2.76 -9.38
N THR A 134 -12.76 -3.67 -9.77
CA THR A 134 -14.21 -3.39 -9.75
C THR A 134 -14.72 -3.03 -8.36
N VAL A 135 -14.30 -3.77 -7.34
CA VAL A 135 -14.72 -3.52 -5.95
C VAL A 135 -14.17 -2.19 -5.44
N VAL A 136 -12.92 -1.85 -5.72
CA VAL A 136 -12.31 -0.57 -5.32
C VAL A 136 -13.08 0.60 -5.93
N ASP A 137 -13.38 0.58 -7.22
CA ASP A 137 -14.18 1.63 -7.87
C ASP A 137 -15.58 1.74 -7.26
N VAL A 138 -16.27 0.62 -7.12
CA VAL A 138 -17.65 0.57 -6.60
C VAL A 138 -17.72 1.13 -5.17
N LEU A 139 -16.82 0.72 -4.29
CA LEU A 139 -16.78 1.22 -2.91
C LEU A 139 -16.36 2.69 -2.86
N THR A 140 -15.40 3.11 -3.66
CA THR A 140 -14.95 4.52 -3.73
C THR A 140 -16.07 5.43 -4.20
N ARG A 141 -16.81 5.06 -5.26
CA ARG A 141 -17.98 5.82 -5.73
C ARG A 141 -19.12 5.84 -4.72
N ALA A 142 -19.35 4.74 -4.00
CA ALA A 142 -20.33 4.69 -2.93
C ALA A 142 -19.94 5.61 -1.77
N ALA A 143 -18.68 5.59 -1.37
CA ALA A 143 -18.13 6.46 -0.35
C ALA A 143 -18.24 7.96 -0.70
N ALA A 144 -18.18 8.28 -1.99
CA ALA A 144 -18.37 9.63 -2.53
C ALA A 144 -19.87 10.01 -2.75
N GLY A 145 -20.81 9.11 -2.42
CA GLY A 145 -22.25 9.34 -2.61
C GLY A 145 -22.71 9.34 -4.08
N GLN A 146 -21.89 8.86 -5.00
CA GLN A 146 -22.20 8.81 -6.43
C GLN A 146 -23.12 7.63 -6.78
N ILE A 147 -23.07 6.56 -6.02
CA ILE A 147 -23.93 5.38 -6.14
C ILE A 147 -24.38 4.91 -4.75
N ALA A 148 -25.51 4.22 -4.70
CA ALA A 148 -25.99 3.56 -3.49
C ALA A 148 -25.75 2.05 -3.58
N LEU A 149 -25.21 1.48 -2.51
CA LEU A 149 -25.03 0.03 -2.35
C LEU A 149 -26.15 -0.53 -1.45
N THR A 150 -26.75 -1.61 -1.90
CA THR A 150 -27.66 -2.41 -1.10
C THR A 150 -26.90 -3.49 -0.34
N ASP A 151 -27.52 -4.11 0.67
CA ASP A 151 -26.98 -5.28 1.36
C ASP A 151 -26.70 -6.44 0.38
N ALA A 152 -27.49 -6.54 -0.70
CA ALA A 152 -27.26 -7.55 -1.74
C ALA A 152 -25.96 -7.25 -2.50
N ASP A 153 -25.68 -5.99 -2.81
CA ASP A 153 -24.43 -5.60 -3.46
C ASP A 153 -23.21 -5.87 -2.57
N GLN A 154 -23.30 -5.58 -1.27
CA GLN A 154 -22.24 -5.89 -0.31
C GLN A 154 -21.95 -7.39 -0.23
N ARG A 155 -23.00 -8.23 -0.26
CA ARG A 155 -22.82 -9.69 -0.34
C ARG A 155 -22.13 -10.14 -1.64
N LEU A 156 -22.41 -9.50 -2.78
CA LEU A 156 -21.72 -9.75 -4.03
C LEU A 156 -20.23 -9.35 -3.94
N VAL A 157 -19.93 -8.20 -3.35
CA VAL A 157 -18.55 -7.76 -3.09
C VAL A 157 -17.79 -8.80 -2.28
N LEU A 158 -18.37 -9.26 -1.16
CA LEU A 158 -17.74 -10.28 -0.33
C LEU A 158 -17.48 -11.58 -1.10
N ARG A 159 -18.48 -12.11 -1.83
CA ARG A 159 -18.33 -13.35 -2.61
C ARG A 159 -17.27 -13.21 -3.70
N ALA A 160 -17.25 -12.09 -4.43
CA ALA A 160 -16.29 -11.82 -5.49
C ALA A 160 -14.84 -11.78 -4.97
N LEU A 161 -14.61 -11.19 -3.79
CA LEU A 161 -13.28 -11.12 -3.20
C LEU A 161 -12.88 -12.42 -2.48
N THR A 162 -13.75 -12.95 -1.61
CA THR A 162 -13.43 -14.10 -0.76
C THR A 162 -13.30 -15.39 -1.56
N ALA A 163 -14.36 -15.76 -2.27
CA ALA A 163 -14.44 -17.02 -3.02
C ALA A 163 -14.11 -16.88 -4.50
N SER A 164 -13.68 -15.70 -4.93
CA SER A 164 -13.45 -15.41 -6.36
C SER A 164 -14.66 -15.74 -7.28
N ASP A 165 -15.88 -15.56 -6.77
CA ASP A 165 -17.13 -15.95 -7.41
C ASP A 165 -17.39 -15.13 -8.69
N ASP A 166 -17.40 -15.81 -9.85
CA ASP A 166 -17.64 -15.21 -11.15
C ASP A 166 -19.08 -14.74 -11.32
N GLY A 167 -20.04 -15.45 -10.72
CA GLY A 167 -21.45 -15.04 -10.74
C GLY A 167 -21.65 -13.71 -9.98
N ALA A 168 -20.98 -13.55 -8.84
CA ALA A 168 -20.97 -12.30 -8.11
C ALA A 168 -20.29 -11.18 -8.92
N MET A 169 -19.16 -11.48 -9.57
CA MET A 169 -18.47 -10.52 -10.43
C MET A 169 -19.33 -10.09 -11.62
N ASN A 170 -19.98 -11.03 -12.32
CA ASN A 170 -20.86 -10.72 -13.43
C ASN A 170 -22.01 -9.78 -13.02
N ALA A 171 -22.59 -10.00 -11.83
CA ALA A 171 -23.64 -9.13 -11.31
C ALA A 171 -23.10 -7.72 -10.99
N LEU A 172 -21.94 -7.60 -10.34
CA LEU A 172 -21.28 -6.30 -10.06
C LEU A 172 -20.93 -5.59 -11.36
N TRP A 173 -20.33 -6.30 -12.32
CA TRP A 173 -19.95 -5.78 -13.63
C TRP A 173 -21.12 -5.17 -14.37
N SER A 174 -22.20 -5.93 -14.50
CA SER A 174 -23.41 -5.49 -15.19
C SER A 174 -24.10 -4.30 -14.51
N ARG A 175 -24.09 -4.29 -13.17
CA ARG A 175 -24.79 -3.26 -12.37
C ARG A 175 -24.05 -1.94 -12.30
N PHE A 176 -22.72 -1.95 -12.23
CA PHE A 176 -21.95 -0.76 -11.90
C PHE A 176 -21.14 -0.16 -13.05
N GLY A 177 -21.38 -0.62 -14.28
CA GLY A 177 -20.84 0.01 -15.47
C GLY A 177 -19.72 -0.75 -16.19
N GLY A 178 -19.49 -2.02 -15.84
CA GLY A 178 -18.57 -2.90 -16.56
C GLY A 178 -17.15 -2.36 -16.62
N SER A 179 -16.62 -2.21 -17.82
CA SER A 179 -15.24 -1.70 -18.08
C SER A 179 -14.95 -0.35 -17.40
N ALA A 180 -15.97 0.48 -17.15
CA ALA A 180 -15.79 1.75 -16.48
C ALA A 180 -15.31 1.58 -15.02
N THR A 181 -15.62 0.45 -14.37
CA THR A 181 -15.14 0.17 -13.02
C THR A 181 -13.63 -0.02 -12.96
N VAL A 182 -13.03 -0.66 -13.98
CA VAL A 182 -11.58 -0.77 -14.10
C VAL A 182 -10.96 0.60 -14.37
N ALA A 183 -11.54 1.38 -15.30
CA ALA A 183 -11.06 2.74 -15.57
C ALA A 183 -11.14 3.65 -14.33
N GLY A 184 -12.22 3.51 -13.54
CA GLY A 184 -12.39 4.25 -12.29
C GLY A 184 -11.30 3.89 -11.26
N ALA A 185 -11.03 2.61 -11.03
CA ALA A 185 -9.95 2.16 -10.15
C ALA A 185 -8.57 2.67 -10.62
N VAL A 186 -8.31 2.60 -11.93
CA VAL A 186 -7.09 3.16 -12.54
C VAL A 186 -6.94 4.65 -12.24
N ALA A 187 -8.02 5.42 -12.39
CA ALA A 187 -7.99 6.85 -12.17
C ALA A 187 -7.78 7.22 -10.70
N VAL A 188 -8.49 6.57 -9.76
CA VAL A 188 -8.42 6.93 -8.34
C VAL A 188 -7.12 6.47 -7.69
N ALA A 189 -6.55 5.34 -8.11
CA ALA A 189 -5.28 4.83 -7.59
C ALA A 189 -4.05 5.29 -8.40
N GLY A 190 -4.23 6.10 -9.45
CA GLY A 190 -3.14 6.65 -10.26
C GLY A 190 -2.32 5.59 -11.00
N LEU A 191 -2.97 4.50 -11.44
CA LEU A 191 -2.31 3.37 -12.09
C LEU A 191 -1.86 3.74 -13.51
N ARG A 192 -0.77 3.13 -13.99
CA ARG A 192 -0.11 3.55 -15.24
C ARG A 192 -0.21 2.54 -16.36
N ASP A 193 -0.26 1.26 -16.02
CA ASP A 193 -0.16 0.15 -16.97
C ASP A 193 -1.50 -0.54 -17.16
N SER A 194 -2.36 -0.45 -16.14
CA SER A 194 -3.66 -1.12 -16.11
C SER A 194 -4.69 -0.42 -16.99
N ARG A 195 -5.53 -1.22 -17.64
CA ARG A 195 -6.61 -0.71 -18.47
C ARG A 195 -7.77 -1.71 -18.56
N PRO A 196 -8.99 -1.24 -18.88
CA PRO A 196 -10.13 -2.10 -19.15
C PRO A 196 -9.87 -3.14 -20.25
N PRO A 197 -10.65 -4.24 -20.28
CA PRO A 197 -10.57 -5.20 -21.35
C PRO A 197 -10.99 -4.57 -22.70
N SER A 198 -10.42 -5.05 -23.79
CA SER A 198 -10.81 -4.62 -25.14
C SER A 198 -12.22 -5.09 -25.50
N ASP A 199 -12.59 -6.28 -25.06
CA ASP A 199 -13.97 -6.77 -25.12
C ASP A 199 -14.66 -6.54 -23.78
N PRO A 200 -15.65 -5.63 -23.69
CA PRO A 200 -16.35 -5.32 -22.43
C PRO A 200 -17.11 -6.50 -21.82
N SER A 201 -17.34 -7.57 -22.57
CA SER A 201 -17.98 -8.79 -22.07
C SER A 201 -17.00 -9.70 -21.31
N GLN A 202 -15.69 -9.50 -21.48
CA GLN A 202 -14.62 -10.36 -20.98
C GLN A 202 -13.82 -9.66 -19.87
N TRP A 203 -14.43 -9.46 -18.70
CA TRP A 203 -13.78 -8.73 -17.61
C TRP A 203 -12.43 -9.34 -17.19
N GLY A 204 -12.24 -10.67 -17.31
CA GLY A 204 -10.97 -11.32 -16.99
C GLY A 204 -9.80 -10.92 -17.90
N GLU A 205 -10.10 -10.31 -19.07
CA GLU A 205 -9.14 -9.81 -20.04
C GLU A 205 -8.73 -8.33 -19.77
N ALA A 206 -9.22 -7.72 -18.70
CA ALA A 206 -8.62 -6.48 -18.24
C ALA A 206 -7.12 -6.70 -18.05
N VAL A 207 -6.29 -5.72 -18.38
CA VAL A 207 -4.85 -5.87 -18.25
C VAL A 207 -4.33 -5.08 -17.05
N VAL A 208 -3.42 -5.69 -16.32
CA VAL A 208 -2.81 -5.14 -15.10
C VAL A 208 -1.31 -5.46 -15.08
N SER A 209 -0.53 -4.73 -14.31
CA SER A 209 0.87 -5.03 -14.02
C SER A 209 1.09 -5.25 -12.54
N ALA A 210 2.13 -6.00 -12.18
CA ALA A 210 2.49 -6.20 -10.78
C ALA A 210 2.75 -4.87 -10.06
N ARG A 211 3.36 -3.89 -10.76
CA ARG A 211 3.56 -2.53 -10.25
C ARG A 211 2.23 -1.85 -9.90
N ASP A 212 1.25 -1.91 -10.78
CA ASP A 212 -0.05 -1.29 -10.54
C ASP A 212 -0.86 -2.02 -9.46
N LEU A 213 -0.68 -3.35 -9.34
CA LEU A 213 -1.32 -4.12 -8.27
C LEU A 213 -0.83 -3.67 -6.90
N VAL A 214 0.48 -3.46 -6.70
CA VAL A 214 0.98 -2.96 -5.41
C VAL A 214 0.47 -1.54 -5.14
N ALA A 215 0.37 -0.67 -6.15
CA ALA A 215 -0.21 0.66 -6.02
C ALA A 215 -1.71 0.62 -5.69
N LEU A 216 -2.47 -0.32 -6.28
CA LEU A 216 -3.89 -0.51 -5.96
C LEU A 216 -4.11 -0.96 -4.51
N TYR A 217 -3.29 -1.88 -4.01
CA TYR A 217 -3.33 -2.29 -2.61
C TYR A 217 -2.95 -1.14 -1.68
N ASP A 218 -1.94 -0.35 -2.04
CA ASP A 218 -1.57 0.83 -1.23
C ASP A 218 -2.72 1.84 -1.18
N TYR A 219 -3.40 2.09 -2.30
CA TYR A 219 -4.61 2.91 -2.33
C TYR A 219 -5.70 2.36 -1.39
N VAL A 220 -5.97 1.06 -1.41
CA VAL A 220 -6.94 0.41 -0.51
C VAL A 220 -6.57 0.67 0.95
N LEU A 221 -5.30 0.51 1.30
CA LEU A 221 -4.81 0.57 2.67
C LEU A 221 -4.67 1.99 3.22
N THR A 222 -4.46 3.00 2.35
CA THR A 222 -4.13 4.36 2.77
C THR A 222 -5.21 5.39 2.41
N GLN A 223 -5.97 5.19 1.33
CA GLN A 223 -6.88 6.20 0.80
C GLN A 223 -8.37 5.85 0.94
N MET A 224 -8.71 4.57 0.99
CA MET A 224 -10.12 4.17 1.18
C MET A 224 -10.60 4.50 2.61
N LYS A 225 -11.90 4.70 2.76
CA LYS A 225 -12.52 4.82 4.09
C LYS A 225 -12.19 3.59 4.94
N PRO A 226 -11.94 3.73 6.25
CA PRO A 226 -11.58 2.60 7.10
C PRO A 226 -12.55 1.42 7.01
N THR A 227 -13.86 1.68 6.97
CA THR A 227 -14.89 0.63 6.86
C THR A 227 -14.78 -0.16 5.55
N ASP A 228 -14.48 0.51 4.44
CA ASP A 228 -14.40 -0.10 3.11
C ASP A 228 -13.07 -0.85 2.96
N ARG A 229 -11.98 -0.28 3.45
CA ARG A 229 -10.68 -0.95 3.57
C ARG A 229 -10.81 -2.25 4.38
N ASP A 230 -11.42 -2.17 5.56
CA ASP A 230 -11.55 -3.30 6.46
C ASP A 230 -12.45 -4.40 5.86
N LEU A 231 -13.48 -4.02 5.09
CA LEU A 231 -14.29 -4.97 4.33
C LEU A 231 -13.47 -5.66 3.25
N VAL A 232 -12.68 -4.93 2.46
CA VAL A 232 -11.83 -5.52 1.40
C VAL A 232 -10.78 -6.44 2.01
N MET A 233 -10.00 -5.94 2.97
CA MET A 233 -8.91 -6.72 3.57
C MET A 233 -9.43 -7.92 4.35
N GLY A 234 -10.54 -7.78 5.08
CA GLY A 234 -11.20 -8.89 5.78
C GLY A 234 -11.69 -9.97 4.83
N ALA A 235 -12.26 -9.59 3.68
CA ALA A 235 -12.68 -10.55 2.65
C ALA A 235 -11.48 -11.33 2.06
N LEU A 236 -10.36 -10.64 1.80
CA LEU A 236 -9.15 -11.27 1.25
C LEU A 236 -8.48 -12.21 2.28
N THR A 237 -8.47 -11.85 3.55
CA THR A 237 -7.98 -12.71 4.64
C THR A 237 -8.83 -13.97 4.79
N ALA A 238 -10.15 -13.83 4.63
CA ALA A 238 -11.11 -14.92 4.77
C ALA A 238 -11.25 -15.84 3.55
N SER A 239 -10.39 -15.68 2.52
CA SER A 239 -10.44 -16.52 1.32
C SER A 239 -10.30 -18.01 1.67
N PRO A 240 -11.23 -18.90 1.25
CA PRO A 240 -11.11 -20.33 1.47
C PRO A 240 -10.06 -20.96 0.54
N ASP A 241 -9.64 -22.19 0.82
CA ASP A 241 -8.69 -22.91 -0.02
C ASP A 241 -9.27 -23.25 -1.40
N VAL A 242 -10.60 -23.41 -1.50
CA VAL A 242 -11.31 -23.71 -2.75
C VAL A 242 -12.23 -22.56 -3.09
N ALA A 243 -12.09 -22.04 -4.30
CA ALA A 243 -12.91 -20.98 -4.87
C ALA A 243 -14.31 -21.45 -5.27
N ALA A 244 -15.18 -20.51 -5.63
CA ALA A 244 -16.57 -20.82 -6.00
C ALA A 244 -16.71 -21.70 -7.25
N ASP A 245 -15.73 -21.69 -8.15
CA ASP A 245 -15.65 -22.52 -9.35
C ASP A 245 -15.01 -23.89 -9.12
N GLY A 246 -14.61 -24.18 -7.87
CA GLY A 246 -13.94 -25.43 -7.48
C GLY A 246 -12.41 -25.39 -7.66
N PHE A 247 -11.82 -24.30 -8.13
CA PHE A 247 -10.38 -24.19 -8.26
C PHE A 247 -9.71 -24.02 -6.91
N HIS A 248 -8.59 -24.71 -6.68
CA HIS A 248 -7.77 -24.56 -5.50
C HIS A 248 -7.01 -23.22 -5.56
N GLN A 249 -7.47 -22.22 -4.78
CA GLN A 249 -6.85 -20.90 -4.73
C GLN A 249 -5.80 -20.76 -3.60
N ASP A 250 -5.47 -21.87 -2.92
CA ASP A 250 -4.42 -22.02 -1.92
C ASP A 250 -3.02 -22.10 -2.58
N PHE A 251 -2.65 -21.05 -3.31
CA PHE A 251 -1.34 -20.95 -3.98
C PHE A 251 -0.75 -19.55 -3.80
N GLY A 252 0.50 -19.39 -4.20
CA GLY A 252 1.20 -18.10 -4.10
C GLY A 252 1.28 -17.62 -2.66
N LEU A 253 0.78 -16.43 -2.36
CA LEU A 253 0.75 -15.87 -1.01
C LEU A 253 -0.19 -16.62 -0.07
N LEU A 254 -1.20 -17.33 -0.60
CA LEU A 254 -2.13 -18.17 0.15
C LEU A 254 -1.68 -19.64 0.24
N ALA A 255 -0.50 -20.01 -0.28
CA ALA A 255 0.00 -21.37 -0.24
C ALA A 255 0.18 -21.88 1.22
N PRO A 256 -0.08 -23.18 1.47
CA PRO A 256 0.15 -23.80 2.78
C PRO A 256 1.65 -23.83 3.17
N PRO A 257 2.00 -23.71 4.46
CA PRO A 257 1.11 -23.40 5.58
C PRO A 257 0.64 -21.94 5.52
N ARG A 258 -0.68 -21.75 5.57
CA ARG A 258 -1.28 -20.42 5.44
C ARG A 258 -0.90 -19.53 6.62
N ARG A 259 -0.47 -18.33 6.33
CA ARG A 259 -0.12 -17.33 7.34
C ARG A 259 -1.33 -16.45 7.68
N PRO A 260 -1.58 -16.18 8.96
CA PRO A 260 -2.73 -15.38 9.41
C PRO A 260 -2.60 -13.89 9.03
N ASP A 261 -1.38 -13.41 8.77
CA ASP A 261 -1.04 -12.04 8.40
C ASP A 261 -1.09 -11.77 6.89
N VAL A 262 -1.64 -12.71 6.11
CA VAL A 262 -1.76 -12.59 4.65
C VAL A 262 -3.20 -12.33 4.25
N ALA A 263 -3.40 -11.27 3.48
CA ALA A 263 -4.64 -10.98 2.78
C ALA A 263 -4.33 -10.87 1.28
N ALA A 264 -4.83 -11.80 0.46
CA ALA A 264 -4.46 -11.84 -0.95
C ALA A 264 -5.64 -12.16 -1.86
N LYS A 265 -5.62 -11.55 -3.05
CA LYS A 265 -6.48 -11.92 -4.18
C LYS A 265 -5.69 -12.76 -5.17
N GLN A 266 -6.29 -13.86 -5.54
CA GLN A 266 -5.76 -14.75 -6.56
C GLN A 266 -6.45 -14.50 -7.92
N GLY A 267 -5.73 -14.81 -9.01
CA GLY A 267 -6.26 -14.79 -10.36
C GLY A 267 -5.82 -16.02 -11.14
N TRP A 268 -6.72 -16.65 -11.88
CA TRP A 268 -6.41 -17.77 -12.76
C TRP A 268 -7.37 -17.81 -13.95
N MET A 269 -6.84 -18.15 -15.11
CA MET A 269 -7.63 -18.49 -16.28
C MET A 269 -6.78 -19.15 -17.36
N TRP A 270 -7.41 -19.92 -18.24
CA TRP A 270 -6.86 -20.28 -19.53
C TRP A 270 -7.32 -19.29 -20.60
N TRP A 271 -6.37 -18.76 -21.36
CA TRP A 271 -6.67 -17.99 -22.55
C TRP A 271 -5.85 -18.54 -23.71
N GLY A 272 -6.53 -19.23 -24.63
CA GLY A 272 -5.87 -20.04 -25.63
C GLY A 272 -4.97 -21.11 -24.99
N PRO A 273 -3.70 -21.24 -25.42
CA PRO A 273 -2.77 -22.22 -24.86
C PRO A 273 -2.05 -21.74 -23.61
N THR A 274 -2.36 -20.54 -23.11
CA THR A 274 -1.67 -19.91 -22.01
C THR A 274 -2.50 -19.95 -20.74
N PHE A 275 -1.90 -20.44 -19.66
CA PHE A 275 -2.45 -20.42 -18.33
C PHE A 275 -1.90 -19.19 -17.59
N TYR A 276 -2.79 -18.32 -17.17
CA TYR A 276 -2.52 -17.15 -16.31
C TYR A 276 -2.72 -17.55 -14.86
N LEU A 277 -1.77 -17.23 -14.00
CA LEU A 277 -1.86 -17.53 -12.57
C LEU A 277 -1.20 -16.41 -11.76
N HIS A 278 -1.98 -15.71 -10.93
CA HIS A 278 -1.58 -14.51 -10.23
C HIS A 278 -1.87 -14.58 -8.75
N SER A 279 -1.02 -13.97 -7.95
CA SER A 279 -1.18 -13.83 -6.51
C SER A 279 -0.71 -12.45 -6.09
N ALA A 280 -1.61 -11.62 -5.58
CA ALA A 280 -1.28 -10.29 -5.08
C ALA A 280 -1.93 -10.04 -3.73
N GLY A 281 -1.19 -9.43 -2.80
CA GLY A 281 -1.69 -9.22 -1.45
C GLY A 281 -0.67 -8.62 -0.50
N THR A 282 -1.03 -8.63 0.79
CA THR A 282 -0.21 -8.10 1.87
C THR A 282 0.48 -9.19 2.66
N LEU A 283 1.64 -8.87 3.20
CA LEU A 283 2.45 -9.69 4.11
C LEU A 283 2.91 -8.88 5.32
N GLY A 284 3.16 -9.59 6.42
CA GLY A 284 3.75 -9.01 7.63
C GLY A 284 2.77 -8.26 8.51
N PRO A 285 3.24 -7.80 9.68
CA PRO A 285 2.40 -7.07 10.63
C PRO A 285 1.72 -5.88 9.96
N ASP A 286 0.43 -5.72 10.20
CA ASP A 286 -0.41 -4.63 9.66
C ASP A 286 -0.33 -4.46 8.13
N GLY A 287 0.03 -5.56 7.42
CA GLY A 287 0.22 -5.54 5.98
C GLY A 287 1.38 -4.65 5.55
N ARG A 288 2.51 -4.69 6.26
CA ARG A 288 3.70 -3.87 5.97
C ARG A 288 4.12 -3.96 4.52
N TYR A 289 4.19 -5.18 4.00
CA TYR A 289 4.58 -5.38 2.61
C TYR A 289 3.39 -5.67 1.72
N VAL A 290 3.37 -5.09 0.53
CA VAL A 290 2.49 -5.49 -0.56
C VAL A 290 3.34 -6.23 -1.60
N VAL A 291 2.91 -7.43 -1.98
CA VAL A 291 3.57 -8.27 -2.99
C VAL A 291 2.59 -8.61 -4.09
N ALA A 292 2.98 -8.42 -5.34
CA ALA A 292 2.25 -8.85 -6.51
C ALA A 292 3.12 -9.74 -7.38
N ILE A 293 2.61 -10.92 -7.73
CA ILE A 293 3.25 -11.90 -8.60
C ILE A 293 2.24 -12.29 -9.68
N GLU A 294 2.56 -12.01 -10.92
CA GLU A 294 1.80 -12.39 -12.09
C GLU A 294 2.60 -13.41 -12.90
N SER A 295 1.95 -14.41 -13.48
CA SER A 295 2.66 -15.37 -14.29
C SER A 295 1.83 -15.87 -15.48
N THR A 296 2.54 -16.31 -16.53
CA THR A 296 1.96 -17.05 -17.64
C THR A 296 2.75 -18.32 -17.92
N SER A 297 2.05 -19.42 -18.18
CA SER A 297 2.68 -20.72 -18.42
C SER A 297 1.86 -21.52 -19.44
N ARG A 298 2.44 -22.52 -20.08
CA ARG A 298 1.71 -23.52 -20.88
C ARG A 298 1.24 -24.72 -20.06
N SER A 299 1.62 -24.77 -18.78
CA SER A 299 1.24 -25.86 -17.86
C SER A 299 0.78 -25.26 -16.55
N SER A 300 -0.43 -25.61 -16.11
CA SER A 300 -0.96 -25.17 -14.82
C SER A 300 -0.13 -25.69 -13.65
N ALA A 301 0.43 -26.89 -13.76
CA ALA A 301 1.30 -27.47 -12.73
C ALA A 301 2.62 -26.70 -12.59
N VAL A 302 3.27 -26.36 -13.72
CA VAL A 302 4.50 -25.57 -13.74
C VAL A 302 4.22 -24.16 -13.25
N GLY A 303 3.17 -23.50 -13.73
CA GLY A 303 2.78 -22.16 -13.29
C GLY A 303 2.53 -22.12 -11.76
N ARG A 304 1.77 -23.08 -11.23
CA ARG A 304 1.51 -23.16 -9.78
C ARG A 304 2.81 -23.38 -8.98
N ALA A 305 3.67 -24.30 -9.40
CA ALA A 305 4.94 -24.55 -8.72
C ALA A 305 5.83 -23.30 -8.70
N THR A 306 5.91 -22.58 -9.84
CA THR A 306 6.69 -21.36 -9.97
C THR A 306 6.14 -20.25 -9.07
N VAL A 307 4.83 -19.97 -9.11
CA VAL A 307 4.21 -18.91 -8.27
C VAL A 307 4.35 -19.25 -6.77
N ASN A 308 4.22 -20.51 -6.37
CA ASN A 308 4.43 -20.92 -4.99
C ASN A 308 5.87 -20.70 -4.54
N ARG A 309 6.87 -21.09 -5.35
CA ARG A 309 8.28 -20.86 -5.06
C ARG A 309 8.59 -19.37 -4.99
N ALA A 310 8.07 -18.58 -5.93
CA ALA A 310 8.24 -17.14 -6.00
C ALA A 310 7.69 -16.46 -4.73
N ALA A 311 6.46 -16.79 -4.33
CA ALA A 311 5.84 -16.23 -3.13
C ALA A 311 6.60 -16.63 -1.84
N ALA A 312 7.09 -17.87 -1.76
CA ALA A 312 7.89 -18.33 -0.63
C ALA A 312 9.24 -17.58 -0.56
N ALA A 313 9.92 -17.39 -1.69
CA ALA A 313 11.19 -16.68 -1.74
C ALA A 313 11.04 -15.19 -1.39
N ALA A 314 10.03 -14.51 -1.94
CA ALA A 314 9.71 -13.14 -1.57
C ALA A 314 9.39 -13.02 -0.07
N THR A 315 8.57 -13.93 0.47
CA THR A 315 8.24 -13.96 1.90
C THR A 315 9.48 -14.17 2.79
N LEU A 316 10.44 -14.96 2.35
CA LEU A 316 11.68 -15.22 3.10
C LEU A 316 12.58 -13.99 3.13
N ALA A 317 12.71 -13.29 2.00
CA ALA A 317 13.55 -12.11 1.87
C ALA A 317 13.00 -10.88 2.63
N LEU A 318 11.69 -10.86 2.94
CA LEU A 318 11.01 -9.78 3.65
C LEU A 318 10.86 -10.02 5.17
N ARG A 319 11.55 -11.03 5.71
CA ARG A 319 11.59 -11.32 7.16
C ARG A 319 12.72 -10.57 7.83
#